data_f98c4036940fb269732bb6adc6c1173e
#
_entry.id   f98c4036940fb269732bb6adc6c1173e
#
_cell.length_a   1.000
_cell.length_b   1.000
_cell.length_c   1.000
_cell.angle_alpha   90.00
_cell.angle_beta   90.00
_cell.angle_gamma   90.00
#
_symmetry.space_group_name_H-M   'P 1'
#
loop_
_entity.id
_entity.type
_entity.pdbx_description
1 polymer ?
#
loop_
_entity_poly.entity_id
_entity_poly.type
_entity_poly.pdbx_seq_one_letter_code
_entity_poly.pdbx_strand_id
1 'polypeptide(L)'
;FEYVTHFYMSSGPYVQDKYVGVLKYEQDGITYYFIDNQEFFTGFSPYTSDTKFEIEKYTFFDKAVLSMLPLIDFKPDIIHCHDWQTGLLPVYLKNEFAANPFFWGIKTIITIHNLKFQGIWDREWVQGVSGLTDNLFTPDKLEFKKDANMLKGGLVYADYITTVSDTYANEIQTEYYGEGLNGLLSARHFDMQGIVNGIDYNAYDPQTDGRIYCNYNASDFRKKKFNN
;
A
#
# COMPACT_ATOMS: atom_id res chain seq x y z
N PHE A 1 -1.68 -15.31 -18.42
CA PHE A 1 -0.50 -14.96 -17.62
C PHE A 1 0.73 -15.59 -18.24
N GLU A 2 1.80 -14.81 -18.36
CA GLU A 2 3.11 -15.23 -18.81
C GLU A 2 4.01 -15.41 -17.58
N TYR A 3 4.73 -16.54 -17.53
CA TYR A 3 5.76 -16.72 -16.51
C TYR A 3 7.01 -15.92 -16.90
N VAL A 4 7.53 -15.10 -15.98
CA VAL A 4 8.70 -14.26 -16.23
C VAL A 4 9.94 -14.87 -15.58
N THR A 5 9.91 -15.07 -14.26
CA THR A 5 11.05 -15.61 -13.51
C THR A 5 10.60 -16.11 -12.14
N HIS A 6 11.53 -16.70 -11.38
CA HIS A 6 11.35 -16.97 -9.96
C HIS A 6 12.67 -16.81 -9.22
N PHE A 7 12.57 -16.63 -7.93
CA PHE A 7 13.70 -16.62 -7.01
C PHE A 7 13.24 -17.05 -5.60
N TYR A 8 14.20 -17.22 -4.70
CA TYR A 8 13.92 -17.46 -3.29
C TYR A 8 14.47 -16.29 -2.48
N MET A 9 13.75 -15.89 -1.44
CA MET A 9 14.19 -14.82 -0.56
C MET A 9 13.73 -15.05 0.89
N SER A 10 14.43 -14.37 1.79
CA SER A 10 14.02 -14.23 3.19
C SER A 10 13.66 -12.78 3.46
N SER A 11 12.48 -12.53 4.02
CA SER A 11 12.15 -11.16 4.44
C SER A 11 12.75 -10.83 5.80
N GLY A 12 12.86 -11.82 6.68
CA GLY A 12 13.48 -11.69 7.98
C GLY A 12 13.82 -13.06 8.62
N PRO A 13 14.32 -13.10 9.86
CA PRO A 13 14.65 -14.33 10.56
C PRO A 13 13.50 -15.35 10.68
N TYR A 14 12.25 -14.86 10.72
CA TYR A 14 11.08 -15.72 10.85
C TYR A 14 10.46 -16.12 9.51
N VAL A 15 10.85 -15.48 8.40
CA VAL A 15 10.34 -15.74 7.05
C VAL A 15 11.52 -16.00 6.13
N GLN A 16 11.97 -17.25 6.11
CA GLN A 16 13.19 -17.67 5.41
C GLN A 16 12.87 -18.53 4.20
N ASP A 17 13.69 -18.39 3.17
CA ASP A 17 13.75 -19.23 1.98
C ASP A 17 12.38 -19.44 1.29
N LYS A 18 11.62 -18.34 1.14
CA LYS A 18 10.31 -18.38 0.51
C LYS A 18 10.43 -18.23 -1.01
N TYR A 19 9.67 -19.05 -1.72
CA TYR A 19 9.53 -18.98 -3.17
C TYR A 19 8.84 -17.67 -3.58
N VAL A 20 9.33 -17.02 -4.63
CA VAL A 20 8.73 -15.86 -5.28
C VAL A 20 8.66 -16.14 -6.78
N GLY A 21 7.49 -16.48 -7.30
CA GLY A 21 7.23 -16.49 -8.72
C GLY A 21 6.82 -15.11 -9.21
N VAL A 22 7.20 -14.76 -10.43
CA VAL A 22 6.78 -13.52 -11.09
C VAL A 22 6.04 -13.87 -12.35
N LEU A 23 4.76 -13.51 -12.40
CA LEU A 23 3.91 -13.64 -13.58
C LEU A 23 3.62 -12.26 -14.15
N LYS A 24 3.39 -12.20 -15.46
CA LYS A 24 3.09 -10.98 -16.22
C LYS A 24 1.77 -11.12 -16.96
N TYR A 25 1.04 -10.02 -17.05
CA TYR A 25 -0.13 -9.87 -17.92
C TYR A 25 -0.15 -8.45 -18.48
N GLU A 26 -0.53 -8.29 -19.75
CA GLU A 26 -0.65 -6.98 -20.39
C GLU A 26 -2.08 -6.75 -20.84
N GLN A 27 -2.61 -5.58 -20.49
CA GLN A 27 -3.93 -5.14 -20.95
C GLN A 27 -3.98 -3.61 -21.03
N ASP A 28 -4.53 -3.09 -22.13
CA ASP A 28 -4.77 -1.66 -22.35
C ASP A 28 -3.53 -0.78 -22.17
N GLY A 29 -2.34 -1.30 -22.55
CA GLY A 29 -1.06 -0.61 -22.40
C GLY A 29 -0.48 -0.60 -20.98
N ILE A 30 -1.11 -1.34 -20.06
CA ILE A 30 -0.64 -1.52 -18.69
C ILE A 30 -0.03 -2.92 -18.55
N THR A 31 1.15 -2.97 -17.95
CA THR A 31 1.79 -4.23 -17.58
C THR A 31 1.51 -4.53 -16.11
N TYR A 32 0.90 -5.68 -15.87
CA TYR A 32 0.61 -6.21 -14.54
C TYR A 32 1.65 -7.26 -14.17
N TYR A 33 2.32 -7.10 -13.05
CA TYR A 33 3.17 -8.14 -12.47
C TYR A 33 2.51 -8.71 -11.21
N PHE A 34 2.55 -10.03 -11.09
CA PHE A 34 1.97 -10.75 -9.96
C PHE A 34 3.06 -11.50 -9.23
N ILE A 35 3.09 -11.35 -7.93
CA ILE A 35 3.91 -12.17 -7.04
C ILE A 35 3.15 -13.46 -6.77
N ASP A 36 3.64 -14.58 -7.30
CA ASP A 36 3.09 -15.91 -7.07
C ASP A 36 3.79 -16.57 -5.88
N ASN A 37 3.04 -16.77 -4.82
CA ASN A 37 3.42 -17.57 -3.67
C ASN A 37 2.17 -18.21 -3.08
N GLN A 38 2.09 -19.55 -3.16
CA GLN A 38 0.89 -20.28 -2.73
C GLN A 38 0.65 -20.24 -1.23
N GLU A 39 1.70 -20.05 -0.40
CA GLU A 39 1.57 -19.97 1.04
C GLU A 39 0.85 -18.69 1.47
N PHE A 40 1.13 -17.56 0.81
CA PHE A 40 0.59 -16.25 1.19
C PHE A 40 -0.63 -15.80 0.39
N PHE A 41 -0.78 -16.24 -0.87
CA PHE A 41 -1.76 -15.66 -1.80
C PHE A 41 -2.77 -16.65 -2.38
N THR A 42 -2.86 -17.88 -1.86
CA THR A 42 -3.85 -18.86 -2.36
C THR A 42 -5.15 -18.84 -1.57
N GLY A 43 -6.26 -18.89 -2.33
CA GLY A 43 -7.55 -19.37 -1.86
C GLY A 43 -8.33 -18.46 -0.90
N PHE A 44 -7.89 -17.23 -0.63
CA PHE A 44 -8.48 -16.40 0.42
C PHE A 44 -8.81 -14.99 -0.07
N SER A 45 -9.72 -14.35 0.66
CA SER A 45 -9.90 -12.89 0.60
C SER A 45 -8.54 -12.21 0.82
N PRO A 46 -8.24 -11.10 0.13
CA PRO A 46 -7.05 -10.29 0.40
C PRO A 46 -6.96 -9.83 1.86
N TYR A 47 -8.09 -9.78 2.55
CA TYR A 47 -8.18 -9.44 3.98
C TYR A 47 -8.63 -10.64 4.79
N THR A 48 -7.89 -10.95 5.85
CA THR A 48 -8.22 -12.01 6.82
C THR A 48 -8.48 -11.39 8.20
N SER A 49 -9.01 -12.18 9.13
CA SER A 49 -9.12 -11.78 10.54
C SER A 49 -7.80 -12.00 11.32
N ASP A 50 -6.81 -12.64 10.70
CA ASP A 50 -5.49 -12.90 11.30
C ASP A 50 -4.50 -11.79 10.93
N THR A 51 -4.47 -10.74 11.73
CA THR A 51 -3.57 -9.60 11.53
C THR A 51 -2.09 -10.02 11.55
N LYS A 52 -1.73 -11.01 12.37
CA LYS A 52 -0.36 -11.52 12.43
C LYS A 52 0.10 -12.11 11.10
N PHE A 53 -0.76 -12.92 10.49
CA PHE A 53 -0.51 -13.48 9.16
C PHE A 53 -0.48 -12.40 8.08
N GLU A 54 -1.35 -11.40 8.15
CA GLU A 54 -1.34 -10.28 7.19
C GLU A 54 -0.06 -9.45 7.27
N ILE A 55 0.45 -9.19 8.49
CA ILE A 55 1.75 -8.52 8.67
C ILE A 55 2.87 -9.32 7.99
N GLU A 56 2.91 -10.62 8.20
CA GLU A 56 3.91 -11.50 7.57
C GLU A 56 3.79 -11.48 6.05
N LYS A 57 2.57 -11.68 5.53
CA LYS A 57 2.25 -11.69 4.10
C LYS A 57 2.67 -10.40 3.39
N TYR A 58 2.29 -9.25 3.93
CA TYR A 58 2.58 -7.97 3.28
C TYR A 58 4.03 -7.51 3.49
N THR A 59 4.66 -7.90 4.58
CA THR A 59 6.10 -7.72 4.77
C THR A 59 6.89 -8.49 3.70
N PHE A 60 6.52 -9.75 3.46
CA PHE A 60 7.08 -10.55 2.38
C PHE A 60 6.83 -9.91 1.01
N PHE A 61 5.58 -9.46 0.74
CA PHE A 61 5.21 -8.82 -0.52
C PHE A 61 6.05 -7.59 -0.83
N ASP A 62 6.20 -6.68 0.12
CA ASP A 62 6.94 -5.43 -0.04
C ASP A 62 8.40 -5.68 -0.45
N LYS A 63 9.03 -6.64 0.21
CA LYS A 63 10.41 -7.01 -0.08
C LYS A 63 10.54 -7.76 -1.41
N ALA A 64 9.57 -8.65 -1.74
CA ALA A 64 9.53 -9.37 -3.00
C ALA A 64 9.40 -8.44 -4.20
N VAL A 65 8.55 -7.39 -4.09
CA VAL A 65 8.39 -6.37 -5.14
C VAL A 65 9.71 -5.68 -5.44
N LEU A 66 10.46 -5.22 -4.43
CA LEU A 66 11.75 -4.60 -4.66
C LEU A 66 12.78 -5.59 -5.23
N SER A 67 12.80 -6.81 -4.71
CA SER A 67 13.75 -7.84 -5.14
C SER A 67 13.55 -8.28 -6.59
N MET A 68 12.32 -8.26 -7.09
CA MET A 68 12.03 -8.64 -8.49
C MET A 68 12.47 -7.60 -9.51
N LEU A 69 12.46 -6.29 -9.17
CA LEU A 69 12.70 -5.21 -10.14
C LEU A 69 13.98 -5.38 -10.97
N PRO A 70 15.16 -5.67 -10.37
CA PRO A 70 16.37 -5.92 -11.14
C PRO A 70 16.30 -7.19 -12.00
N LEU A 71 15.53 -8.20 -11.56
CA LEU A 71 15.42 -9.49 -12.25
C LEU A 71 14.56 -9.42 -13.51
N ILE A 72 13.61 -8.47 -13.54
CA ILE A 72 12.75 -8.22 -14.71
C ILE A 72 13.24 -7.05 -15.55
N ASP A 73 14.44 -6.51 -15.24
CA ASP A 73 15.06 -5.34 -15.90
C ASP A 73 14.12 -4.12 -15.97
N PHE A 74 13.34 -3.89 -14.91
CA PHE A 74 12.42 -2.76 -14.82
C PHE A 74 12.81 -1.82 -13.68
N LYS A 75 13.42 -0.68 -14.05
CA LYS A 75 13.74 0.40 -13.10
C LYS A 75 12.67 1.49 -13.19
N PRO A 76 11.72 1.55 -12.25
CA PRO A 76 10.72 2.62 -12.23
C PRO A 76 11.33 3.95 -11.80
N ASP A 77 10.77 5.07 -12.27
CA ASP A 77 11.06 6.40 -11.72
C ASP A 77 10.34 6.61 -10.38
N ILE A 78 9.11 6.08 -10.27
CA ILE A 78 8.24 6.21 -9.09
C ILE A 78 7.66 4.85 -8.73
N ILE A 79 7.68 4.53 -7.43
CA ILE A 79 6.90 3.42 -6.85
C ILE A 79 5.76 4.03 -6.05
N HIS A 80 4.52 3.71 -6.45
CA HIS A 80 3.32 4.19 -5.78
C HIS A 80 2.76 3.10 -4.86
N CYS A 81 2.82 3.35 -3.57
CA CYS A 81 2.38 2.47 -2.49
C CYS A 81 0.96 2.82 -2.05
N HIS A 82 0.21 1.83 -1.57
CA HIS A 82 -1.17 2.02 -1.14
C HIS A 82 -1.39 1.41 0.24
N ASP A 83 -1.77 2.25 1.22
CA ASP A 83 -2.05 1.89 2.61
C ASP A 83 -0.91 1.15 3.32
N TRP A 84 -1.22 0.53 4.45
CA TRP A 84 -0.26 -0.16 5.29
C TRP A 84 0.31 -1.44 4.67
N GLN A 85 -0.44 -2.05 3.74
CA GLN A 85 -0.04 -3.27 3.06
C GLN A 85 1.22 -3.11 2.21
N THR A 86 1.53 -1.88 1.82
CA THR A 86 2.76 -1.53 1.11
C THR A 86 3.61 -0.52 1.91
N GLY A 87 3.35 -0.44 3.21
CA GLY A 87 3.98 0.54 4.10
C GLY A 87 5.47 0.30 4.34
N LEU A 88 5.93 -0.96 4.31
CA LEU A 88 7.34 -1.26 4.48
C LEU A 88 8.17 -1.12 3.21
N LEU A 89 7.55 -1.01 2.03
CA LEU A 89 8.28 -0.87 0.77
C LEU A 89 9.17 0.38 0.75
N PRO A 90 8.69 1.60 1.10
CA PRO A 90 9.55 2.78 1.21
C PRO A 90 10.65 2.63 2.27
N VAL A 91 10.35 1.92 3.37
CA VAL A 91 11.33 1.64 4.42
C VAL A 91 12.47 0.79 3.89
N TYR A 92 12.17 -0.32 3.21
CA TYR A 92 13.16 -1.18 2.59
C TYR A 92 13.99 -0.43 1.54
N LEU A 93 13.33 0.32 0.66
CA LEU A 93 13.99 1.07 -0.41
C LEU A 93 15.05 2.04 0.13
N LYS A 94 14.73 2.76 1.20
CA LYS A 94 15.60 3.79 1.79
C LYS A 94 16.64 3.23 2.78
N ASN A 95 16.56 1.97 3.15
CA ASN A 95 17.47 1.34 4.11
C ASN A 95 18.19 0.12 3.51
N GLU A 96 17.52 -1.01 3.38
CA GLU A 96 18.16 -2.27 2.95
C GLU A 96 18.64 -2.21 1.49
N PHE A 97 17.83 -1.62 0.60
CA PHE A 97 18.15 -1.52 -0.84
C PHE A 97 18.94 -0.26 -1.21
N ALA A 98 19.14 0.66 -0.27
CA ALA A 98 19.76 1.97 -0.52
C ALA A 98 21.21 1.90 -1.06
N ALA A 99 21.96 0.86 -0.70
CA ALA A 99 23.32 0.68 -1.16
C ALA A 99 23.44 0.15 -2.60
N ASN A 100 22.37 -0.40 -3.17
CA ASN A 100 22.38 -0.95 -4.52
C ASN A 100 22.11 0.16 -5.56
N PRO A 101 23.04 0.43 -6.50
CA PRO A 101 22.89 1.50 -7.50
C PRO A 101 21.64 1.38 -8.39
N PHE A 102 21.10 0.17 -8.57
CA PHE A 102 19.86 -0.01 -9.32
C PHE A 102 18.73 0.86 -8.77
N PHE A 103 18.62 1.00 -7.45
CA PHE A 103 17.53 1.72 -6.79
C PHE A 103 17.75 3.23 -6.65
N TRP A 104 18.91 3.73 -7.04
CA TRP A 104 19.20 5.17 -6.92
C TRP A 104 18.29 6.00 -7.84
N GLY A 105 17.72 7.07 -7.28
CA GLY A 105 16.83 8.00 -7.97
C GLY A 105 15.37 7.61 -7.98
N ILE A 106 15.02 6.38 -7.61
CA ILE A 106 13.62 5.95 -7.48
C ILE A 106 12.93 6.74 -6.36
N LYS A 107 11.78 7.32 -6.67
CA LYS A 107 10.93 8.06 -5.73
C LYS A 107 9.75 7.20 -5.28
N THR A 108 9.20 7.52 -4.12
CA THR A 108 8.05 6.81 -3.57
C THR A 108 6.90 7.76 -3.25
N ILE A 109 5.69 7.34 -3.61
CA ILE A 109 4.43 7.96 -3.18
C ILE A 109 3.69 6.93 -2.33
N ILE A 110 3.06 7.35 -1.24
CA ILE A 110 2.15 6.50 -0.48
C ILE A 110 0.77 7.15 -0.40
N THR A 111 -0.28 6.41 -0.79
CA THR A 111 -1.67 6.85 -0.67
C THR A 111 -2.31 6.28 0.58
N ILE A 112 -2.91 7.14 1.39
CA ILE A 112 -3.77 6.77 2.50
C ILE A 112 -5.21 6.72 1.99
N HIS A 113 -5.80 5.51 1.88
CA HIS A 113 -7.22 5.36 1.57
C HIS A 113 -8.08 5.39 2.85
N ASN A 114 -7.59 4.77 3.93
CA ASN A 114 -8.25 4.80 5.23
C ASN A 114 -7.23 4.72 6.37
N LEU A 115 -7.00 5.84 7.03
CA LEU A 115 -6.00 5.97 8.11
C LEU A 115 -6.28 5.09 9.33
N LYS A 116 -7.50 4.59 9.49
CA LYS A 116 -7.85 3.70 10.59
C LYS A 116 -7.09 2.36 10.55
N PHE A 117 -6.74 1.89 9.36
CA PHE A 117 -6.02 0.65 9.15
C PHE A 117 -4.53 0.94 8.95
N GLN A 118 -3.71 0.54 9.92
CA GLN A 118 -2.31 0.97 9.99
C GLN A 118 -1.29 -0.17 9.97
N GLY A 119 -1.74 -1.43 10.05
CA GLY A 119 -0.82 -2.57 10.16
C GLY A 119 0.02 -2.49 11.43
N ILE A 120 -0.65 -2.36 12.60
CA ILE A 120 0.01 -2.30 13.91
C ILE A 120 0.09 -3.71 14.49
N TRP A 121 1.28 -4.10 14.91
CA TRP A 121 1.51 -5.37 15.57
C TRP A 121 2.73 -5.32 16.47
N ASP A 122 2.89 -6.36 17.29
CA ASP A 122 4.03 -6.55 18.19
C ASP A 122 5.36 -6.27 17.49
N ARG A 123 6.19 -5.44 18.11
CA ARG A 123 7.46 -4.98 17.56
C ARG A 123 8.43 -6.12 17.25
N GLU A 124 8.58 -7.08 18.16
CA GLU A 124 9.52 -8.19 17.99
C GLU A 124 9.11 -9.08 16.84
N TRP A 125 7.79 -9.30 16.70
CA TRP A 125 7.24 -10.04 15.55
C TRP A 125 7.51 -9.32 14.23
N VAL A 126 7.18 -8.03 14.13
CA VAL A 126 7.40 -7.26 12.90
C VAL A 126 8.89 -7.21 12.56
N GLN A 127 9.77 -7.04 13.55
CA GLN A 127 11.21 -7.10 13.35
C GLN A 127 11.68 -8.48 12.87
N GLY A 128 11.13 -9.54 13.44
CA GLY A 128 11.45 -10.92 13.10
C GLY A 128 11.02 -11.30 11.68
N VAL A 129 9.85 -10.85 11.22
CA VAL A 129 9.38 -11.15 9.85
C VAL A 129 9.98 -10.22 8.80
N SER A 130 10.33 -8.98 9.16
CA SER A 130 10.87 -7.99 8.23
C SER A 130 12.38 -8.00 8.06
N GLY A 131 13.12 -8.45 9.09
CA GLY A 131 14.58 -8.36 9.13
C GLY A 131 15.11 -6.94 9.27
N LEU A 132 14.24 -5.96 9.48
CA LEU A 132 14.64 -4.57 9.69
C LEU A 132 15.42 -4.41 11.00
N THR A 133 16.42 -3.54 10.99
CA THR A 133 17.30 -3.32 12.13
C THR A 133 16.63 -2.53 13.26
N ASP A 134 17.06 -2.73 14.47
CA ASP A 134 16.47 -2.18 15.69
C ASP A 134 16.34 -0.63 15.67
N ASN A 135 17.29 0.05 15.04
CA ASN A 135 17.30 1.50 14.88
C ASN A 135 16.15 2.08 14.01
N LEU A 136 15.37 1.23 13.37
CA LEU A 136 14.16 1.62 12.63
C LEU A 136 12.90 1.57 13.50
N PHE A 137 12.96 0.91 14.66
CA PHE A 137 11.84 0.79 15.59
C PHE A 137 11.93 1.83 16.72
N THR A 138 12.02 3.11 16.35
CA THR A 138 12.07 4.26 17.24
C THR A 138 10.82 5.12 17.08
N PRO A 139 10.46 5.98 18.09
CA PRO A 139 9.24 6.81 18.08
C PRO A 139 9.12 7.76 16.87
N ASP A 140 10.24 8.16 16.28
CA ASP A 140 10.31 8.98 15.07
C ASP A 140 10.19 8.16 13.77
N LYS A 141 10.15 6.83 13.85
CA LYS A 141 10.11 5.92 12.68
C LYS A 141 8.94 4.95 12.77
N LEU A 142 9.20 3.64 12.95
CA LEU A 142 8.16 2.60 12.93
C LEU A 142 7.47 2.39 14.28
N GLU A 143 8.10 2.73 15.41
CA GLU A 143 7.49 2.51 16.72
C GLU A 143 6.22 3.35 16.89
N PHE A 144 5.17 2.73 17.43
CA PHE A 144 3.89 3.35 17.73
C PHE A 144 3.28 2.70 18.98
N LYS A 145 3.29 3.44 20.11
CA LYS A 145 2.73 2.95 21.39
C LYS A 145 3.36 1.62 21.87
N LYS A 146 4.66 1.46 21.66
CA LYS A 146 5.49 0.26 21.92
C LYS A 146 5.40 -0.86 20.86
N ASP A 147 4.41 -0.84 20.01
CA ASP A 147 4.28 -1.73 18.85
C ASP A 147 4.98 -1.16 17.62
N ALA A 148 5.00 -1.89 16.53
CA ALA A 148 5.40 -1.41 15.21
C ALA A 148 4.17 -1.07 14.37
N ASN A 149 4.28 -0.01 13.56
CA ASN A 149 3.21 0.47 12.69
C ASN A 149 3.74 0.59 11.26
N MET A 150 3.23 -0.28 10.36
CA MET A 150 3.71 -0.38 8.98
C MET A 150 3.35 0.87 8.17
N LEU A 151 2.12 1.40 8.31
CA LEU A 151 1.72 2.63 7.63
C LEU A 151 2.58 3.81 8.08
N LYS A 152 2.83 3.94 9.39
CA LYS A 152 3.72 4.97 9.91
C LYS A 152 5.11 4.90 9.28
N GLY A 153 5.67 3.69 9.16
CA GLY A 153 6.94 3.48 8.46
C GLY A 153 6.89 4.03 7.04
N GLY A 154 5.86 3.67 6.27
CA GLY A 154 5.64 4.19 4.93
C GLY A 154 5.53 5.71 4.88
N LEU A 155 4.75 6.30 5.79
CA LEU A 155 4.58 7.75 5.87
C LEU A 155 5.86 8.50 6.25
N VAL A 156 6.74 7.90 7.04
CA VAL A 156 8.05 8.49 7.40
C VAL A 156 9.02 8.47 6.22
N TYR A 157 9.04 7.36 5.46
CA TYR A 157 10.07 7.12 4.45
C TYR A 157 9.66 7.42 3.01
N ALA A 158 8.36 7.56 2.70
CA ALA A 158 7.92 7.94 1.36
C ALA A 158 8.33 9.39 1.02
N ASP A 159 8.66 9.64 -0.25
CA ASP A 159 9.00 10.98 -0.72
C ASP A 159 7.76 11.89 -0.74
N TYR A 160 6.56 11.33 -1.02
CA TYR A 160 5.31 12.09 -1.06
C TYR A 160 4.13 11.27 -0.52
N ILE A 161 3.14 11.95 0.05
CA ILE A 161 1.92 11.36 0.61
C ILE A 161 0.72 11.85 -0.18
N THR A 162 -0.20 10.95 -0.52
CA THR A 162 -1.50 11.33 -1.06
C THR A 162 -2.63 10.73 -0.22
N THR A 163 -3.81 11.32 -0.31
CA THR A 163 -5.05 10.77 0.25
C THR A 163 -6.23 11.08 -0.64
N VAL A 164 -7.42 10.59 -0.30
CA VAL A 164 -8.57 10.49 -1.20
C VAL A 164 -9.42 11.76 -1.34
N SER A 165 -9.08 12.85 -0.68
CA SER A 165 -9.66 14.19 -0.91
C SER A 165 -8.89 15.28 -0.18
N ASP A 166 -9.01 16.54 -0.62
CA ASP A 166 -8.45 17.70 0.09
C ASP A 166 -9.04 17.85 1.49
N THR A 167 -10.33 17.58 1.63
CA THR A 167 -11.01 17.60 2.94
C THR A 167 -10.37 16.58 3.87
N TYR A 168 -10.22 15.33 3.41
CA TYR A 168 -9.62 14.28 4.21
C TYR A 168 -8.15 14.55 4.53
N ALA A 169 -7.38 15.13 3.60
CA ALA A 169 -6.01 15.57 3.86
C ALA A 169 -5.92 16.55 5.04
N ASN A 170 -6.89 17.45 5.17
CA ASN A 170 -6.96 18.38 6.31
C ASN A 170 -7.45 17.69 7.59
N GLU A 171 -8.45 16.83 7.49
CA GLU A 171 -9.03 16.11 8.64
C GLU A 171 -8.02 15.22 9.35
N ILE A 172 -7.24 14.40 8.61
CA ILE A 172 -6.28 13.47 9.20
C ILE A 172 -5.08 14.12 9.89
N GLN A 173 -4.91 15.41 9.74
CA GLN A 173 -3.92 16.22 10.49
C GLN A 173 -4.45 16.67 11.86
N THR A 174 -5.74 16.45 12.15
CA THR A 174 -6.35 16.80 13.44
C THR A 174 -6.28 15.63 14.43
N GLU A 175 -6.33 15.95 15.72
CA GLU A 175 -6.31 14.92 16.77
C GLU A 175 -7.50 13.96 16.66
N TYR A 176 -8.66 14.45 16.24
CA TYR A 176 -9.89 13.66 16.16
C TYR A 176 -9.87 12.61 15.03
N TYR A 177 -9.35 12.97 13.85
CA TYR A 177 -9.34 12.08 12.69
C TYR A 177 -7.97 11.46 12.39
N GLY A 178 -6.93 11.89 13.08
CA GLY A 178 -5.54 11.51 12.79
C GLY A 178 -5.11 10.15 13.33
N GLU A 179 -6.00 9.41 14.03
CA GLU A 179 -5.77 8.05 14.53
C GLU A 179 -4.40 7.89 15.23
N GLY A 180 -3.93 8.97 15.91
CA GLY A 180 -2.64 9.05 16.58
C GLY A 180 -1.44 9.35 15.66
N LEU A 181 -1.64 9.56 14.38
CA LEU A 181 -0.62 9.96 13.40
C LEU A 181 -0.71 11.43 12.98
N ASN A 182 -1.65 12.19 13.56
CA ASN A 182 -1.87 13.62 13.25
C ASN A 182 -0.60 14.46 13.36
N GLY A 183 0.24 14.22 14.36
CA GLY A 183 1.51 14.94 14.51
C GLY A 183 2.48 14.71 13.34
N LEU A 184 2.62 13.45 12.90
CA LEU A 184 3.43 13.10 11.73
C LEU A 184 2.85 13.73 10.45
N LEU A 185 1.53 13.59 10.24
CA LEU A 185 0.87 14.11 9.05
C LEU A 185 0.93 15.63 8.98
N SER A 186 0.75 16.33 10.12
CA SER A 186 0.93 17.79 10.19
C SER A 186 2.38 18.21 9.90
N ALA A 187 3.37 17.46 10.37
CA ALA A 187 4.77 17.72 10.06
C ALA A 187 5.11 17.50 8.57
N ARG A 188 4.35 16.63 7.88
CA ARG A 188 4.50 16.30 6.47
C ARG A 188 3.49 17.02 5.55
N HIS A 189 2.79 18.06 6.03
CA HIS A 189 1.69 18.69 5.28
C HIS A 189 2.12 19.28 3.93
N PHE A 190 3.38 19.74 3.79
CA PHE A 190 3.89 20.24 2.50
C PHE A 190 4.17 19.15 1.46
N ASP A 191 4.35 17.91 1.93
CA ASP A 191 4.58 16.74 1.10
C ASP A 191 3.29 15.90 0.96
N MET A 192 2.11 16.47 1.24
CA MET A 192 0.85 15.77 1.22
C MET A 192 -0.21 16.47 0.39
N GLN A 193 -0.98 15.72 -0.40
CA GLN A 193 -2.08 16.22 -1.21
C GLN A 193 -3.28 15.29 -1.19
N GLY A 194 -4.49 15.88 -1.17
CA GLY A 194 -5.75 15.17 -1.44
C GLY A 194 -5.99 15.01 -2.94
N ILE A 195 -6.36 13.82 -3.38
CA ILE A 195 -6.73 13.52 -4.78
C ILE A 195 -8.03 12.72 -4.76
N VAL A 196 -9.10 13.30 -5.29
CA VAL A 196 -10.42 12.65 -5.32
C VAL A 196 -10.36 11.45 -6.27
N ASN A 197 -10.91 10.30 -5.81
CA ASN A 197 -11.00 9.10 -6.64
C ASN A 197 -11.82 9.36 -7.91
N GLY A 198 -11.38 8.77 -9.02
CA GLY A 198 -12.11 8.79 -10.28
C GLY A 198 -13.43 8.00 -10.20
N ILE A 199 -14.36 8.35 -11.06
CA ILE A 199 -15.63 7.62 -11.25
C ILE A 199 -15.69 7.17 -12.70
N ASP A 200 -16.01 5.91 -12.90
CA ASP A 200 -16.32 5.37 -14.24
C ASP A 200 -17.72 5.89 -14.67
N TYR A 201 -17.72 6.93 -15.50
CA TYR A 201 -18.95 7.54 -15.98
C TYR A 201 -19.79 6.61 -16.87
N ASN A 202 -19.19 5.60 -17.51
CA ASN A 202 -19.94 4.64 -18.31
C ASN A 202 -20.64 3.60 -17.41
N ALA A 203 -19.95 3.13 -16.38
CA ALA A 203 -20.50 2.15 -15.44
C ALA A 203 -21.52 2.76 -14.45
N TYR A 204 -21.37 4.04 -14.11
CA TYR A 204 -22.18 4.72 -13.08
C TYR A 204 -23.06 5.84 -13.64
N ASP A 205 -23.35 5.86 -14.94
CA ASP A 205 -24.30 6.80 -15.53
C ASP A 205 -25.75 6.45 -15.11
N PRO A 206 -26.42 7.27 -14.30
CA PRO A 206 -27.79 6.98 -13.87
C PRO A 206 -28.80 6.95 -15.02
N GLN A 207 -28.48 7.44 -16.20
CA GLN A 207 -29.35 7.38 -17.37
C GLN A 207 -29.38 5.97 -17.98
N THR A 208 -28.28 5.25 -17.89
CA THR A 208 -28.06 3.96 -18.60
C THR A 208 -27.73 2.80 -17.66
N ASP A 209 -27.49 3.05 -16.36
CA ASP A 209 -27.18 2.01 -15.39
C ASP A 209 -28.35 1.04 -15.19
N GLY A 210 -28.21 -0.18 -15.69
CA GLY A 210 -29.23 -1.23 -15.55
C GLY A 210 -29.34 -1.85 -14.15
N ARG A 211 -28.46 -1.46 -13.19
CA ARG A 211 -28.48 -1.94 -11.81
C ARG A 211 -29.42 -1.15 -10.91
N ILE A 212 -29.83 0.08 -11.34
CA ILE A 212 -30.77 0.90 -10.58
C ILE A 212 -32.20 0.63 -11.05
N TYR A 213 -33.16 0.72 -10.12
CA TYR A 213 -34.57 0.45 -10.39
C TYR A 213 -35.22 1.44 -11.37
N CYS A 214 -34.86 2.71 -11.27
CA CYS A 214 -35.40 3.78 -12.10
C CYS A 214 -34.28 4.68 -12.59
N ASN A 215 -34.05 4.71 -13.89
CA ASN A 215 -33.07 5.59 -14.51
C ASN A 215 -33.49 7.06 -14.41
N TYR A 216 -32.54 7.97 -14.25
CA TYR A 216 -32.79 9.41 -14.12
C TYR A 216 -31.61 10.21 -14.69
N ASN A 217 -31.84 11.49 -14.95
CA ASN A 217 -30.83 12.45 -15.36
C ASN A 217 -30.99 13.80 -14.60
N ALA A 218 -30.20 14.80 -14.95
CA ALA A 218 -30.25 16.12 -14.29
C ALA A 218 -31.61 16.82 -14.40
N SER A 219 -32.39 16.57 -15.48
CA SER A 219 -33.72 17.21 -15.67
C SER A 219 -34.82 16.52 -14.88
N ASP A 220 -34.65 15.24 -14.54
CA ASP A 220 -35.64 14.44 -13.82
C ASP A 220 -35.10 13.74 -12.58
N PHE A 221 -34.07 14.34 -11.94
CA PHE A 221 -33.36 13.78 -10.78
C PHE A 221 -34.28 13.37 -9.62
N ARG A 222 -35.51 13.82 -9.56
CA ARG A 222 -36.52 13.40 -8.56
C ARG A 222 -36.81 11.91 -8.62
N LYS A 223 -36.59 11.28 -9.76
CA LYS A 223 -36.71 9.83 -9.92
C LYS A 223 -35.70 9.06 -9.09
N LYS A 224 -34.57 9.67 -8.67
CA LYS A 224 -33.58 9.08 -7.75
C LYS A 224 -34.22 8.48 -6.49
N LYS A 225 -35.31 9.14 -5.98
CA LYS A 225 -36.03 8.68 -4.77
C LYS A 225 -36.60 7.27 -4.88
N PHE A 226 -36.81 6.75 -6.09
CA PHE A 226 -37.32 5.39 -6.31
C PHE A 226 -36.23 4.33 -6.22
N ASN A 227 -34.98 4.72 -6.13
CA ASN A 227 -33.82 3.84 -6.00
C ASN A 227 -33.33 3.67 -4.55
N ASN A 228 -34.03 4.30 -3.59
CA ASN A 228 -33.69 4.23 -2.16
C ASN A 228 -34.55 3.19 -1.43
#